data_682fde289ac9eb1848392ccf68e20b7d
#
_entry.id   682fde289ac9eb1848392ccf68e20b7d
#
_cell.length_a   1.000
_cell.length_b   1.000
_cell.length_c   1.000
_cell.angle_alpha   90.00
_cell.angle_beta   90.00
_cell.angle_gamma   90.00
#
_symmetry.space_group_name_H-M   'P 1'
#
loop_
_entity.id
_entity.type
_entity.pdbx_description
1 polymer ?
#
loop_
_entity_poly.entity_id
_entity_poly.type
_entity_poly.pdbx_seq_one_letter_code
_entity_poly.pdbx_strand_id
1 'polypeptide(L)'
;MSKLMVVTGATGMQGSGVIDALSANPDWRIRGLTRDTNSEKAKALVHRGIEMVTATFDDEDSLENAFIGANAIFAVTDFYEPFIKGVGPEKAMQIEYDRGVKLARAAAKTTTLETYFWSTLPAASDLSNGEVKVPHFDGKGAVDAYIKNDPVLNAKTIFLLTGLYASNLGYPPFTPVYSKPAGQYILALPVKSSSYIPSLGPVNNIGITVSGLLQHPYPKAANGCKGGRYVHVTTGKYQVQEYFSKWAEIAGKGKLQVLSVPFEQFEALYGMWGTELGLMMKFFEVAGAPKMWETVGEGDVMIDSRELEGVKDHLVSAEDIWRQADWSQI
;
A
#
# COMPACT_ATOMS: atom_id res chain seq x y z
N MET A 1 28.37 -13.97 -3.03
CA MET A 1 27.11 -14.67 -3.34
C MET A 1 26.00 -13.63 -3.34
N SER A 2 25.08 -13.69 -4.32
CA SER A 2 23.92 -12.78 -4.35
C SER A 2 22.99 -13.02 -3.15
N LYS A 3 22.44 -11.95 -2.58
CA LYS A 3 21.46 -12.00 -1.49
C LYS A 3 20.11 -12.51 -2.01
N LEU A 4 19.27 -13.02 -1.13
CA LEU A 4 17.92 -13.49 -1.45
C LEU A 4 16.87 -12.50 -0.94
N MET A 5 16.07 -11.97 -1.88
CA MET A 5 14.83 -11.24 -1.60
C MET A 5 13.65 -12.21 -1.74
N VAL A 6 12.85 -12.33 -0.69
CA VAL A 6 11.57 -13.05 -0.76
C VAL A 6 10.43 -12.03 -0.86
N VAL A 7 9.53 -12.24 -1.83
CA VAL A 7 8.42 -11.33 -2.13
C VAL A 7 7.10 -12.06 -1.93
N THR A 8 6.31 -11.65 -0.94
CA THR A 8 4.94 -12.14 -0.78
C THR A 8 4.02 -11.42 -1.77
N GLY A 9 2.91 -12.05 -2.13
CA GLY A 9 2.01 -11.45 -3.11
C GLY A 9 2.68 -11.18 -4.48
N ALA A 10 3.64 -12.03 -4.89
CA ALA A 10 4.48 -11.86 -6.06
C ALA A 10 3.70 -11.66 -7.39
N THR A 11 2.52 -12.27 -7.51
CA THR A 11 1.62 -12.14 -8.67
C THR A 11 0.61 -10.99 -8.54
N GLY A 12 0.64 -10.24 -7.43
CA GLY A 12 -0.19 -9.08 -7.16
C GLY A 12 0.50 -7.77 -7.55
N MET A 13 -0.22 -6.65 -7.45
CA MET A 13 0.26 -5.33 -7.89
C MET A 13 1.55 -4.88 -7.16
N GLN A 14 1.58 -4.94 -5.85
CA GLN A 14 2.74 -4.48 -5.07
C GLN A 14 3.94 -5.42 -5.24
N GLY A 15 3.73 -6.74 -5.10
CA GLY A 15 4.81 -7.71 -5.22
C GLY A 15 5.43 -7.73 -6.60
N SER A 16 4.63 -7.63 -7.68
CA SER A 16 5.19 -7.52 -9.03
C SER A 16 6.02 -6.25 -9.21
N GLY A 17 5.59 -5.12 -8.64
CA GLY A 17 6.37 -3.87 -8.68
C GLY A 17 7.73 -4.00 -7.97
N VAL A 18 7.79 -4.73 -6.85
CA VAL A 18 9.07 -5.02 -6.16
C VAL A 18 9.96 -5.93 -7.01
N ILE A 19 9.39 -6.97 -7.63
CA ILE A 19 10.12 -7.87 -8.54
C ILE A 19 10.66 -7.08 -9.72
N ASP A 20 9.85 -6.24 -10.35
CA ASP A 20 10.26 -5.43 -11.50
C ASP A 20 11.44 -4.52 -11.16
N ALA A 21 11.40 -3.85 -10.01
CA ALA A 21 12.46 -2.94 -9.58
C ALA A 21 13.79 -3.65 -9.27
N LEU A 22 13.74 -4.92 -8.86
CA LEU A 22 14.93 -5.67 -8.44
C LEU A 22 15.44 -6.65 -9.50
N SER A 23 14.64 -7.00 -10.52
CA SER A 23 15.00 -8.03 -11.50
C SER A 23 16.29 -7.76 -12.28
N ALA A 24 16.67 -6.50 -12.46
CA ALA A 24 17.90 -6.12 -13.15
C ALA A 24 19.12 -6.02 -12.21
N ASN A 25 18.93 -6.16 -10.90
CA ASN A 25 20.01 -6.02 -9.92
C ASN A 25 20.70 -7.38 -9.68
N PRO A 26 21.96 -7.57 -10.12
CA PRO A 26 22.66 -8.84 -10.01
C PRO A 26 23.02 -9.26 -8.56
N ASP A 27 22.94 -8.31 -7.63
CA ASP A 27 23.24 -8.57 -6.22
C ASP A 27 22.08 -9.31 -5.52
N TRP A 28 20.91 -9.37 -6.15
CA TRP A 28 19.71 -9.97 -5.59
C TRP A 28 19.16 -11.10 -6.45
N ARG A 29 18.96 -12.26 -5.84
CA ARG A 29 18.06 -13.30 -6.35
C ARG A 29 16.69 -13.06 -5.76
N ILE A 30 15.63 -13.39 -6.51
CA ILE A 30 14.26 -13.16 -6.08
C ILE A 30 13.52 -14.49 -5.98
N ARG A 31 12.85 -14.70 -4.84
CA ARG A 31 11.87 -15.77 -4.62
C ARG A 31 10.50 -15.15 -4.43
N GLY A 32 9.58 -15.46 -5.33
CA GLY A 32 8.20 -15.02 -5.26
C GLY A 32 7.29 -16.07 -4.62
N LEU A 33 6.43 -15.66 -3.69
CA LEU A 33 5.44 -16.53 -3.08
C LEU A 33 4.10 -16.41 -3.79
N THR A 34 3.48 -17.56 -4.05
CA THR A 34 2.14 -17.68 -4.62
C THR A 34 1.40 -18.88 -4.04
N ARG A 35 0.08 -18.87 -4.07
CA ARG A 35 -0.75 -20.03 -3.72
C ARG A 35 -0.77 -21.10 -4.83
N ASP A 36 -0.49 -20.69 -6.07
CA ASP A 36 -0.49 -21.56 -7.25
C ASP A 36 0.66 -21.19 -8.19
N THR A 37 1.71 -22.03 -8.20
CA THR A 37 2.86 -21.88 -9.10
C THR A 37 2.54 -22.24 -10.56
N ASN A 38 1.38 -22.87 -10.81
CA ASN A 38 0.95 -23.24 -12.16
C ASN A 38 0.12 -22.12 -12.84
N SER A 39 -0.24 -21.06 -12.12
CA SER A 39 -0.94 -19.92 -12.70
C SER A 39 -0.11 -19.25 -13.79
N GLU A 40 -0.77 -18.67 -14.81
CA GLU A 40 -0.09 -18.00 -15.93
C GLU A 40 0.82 -16.84 -15.43
N LYS A 41 0.38 -16.11 -14.38
CA LYS A 41 1.20 -15.05 -13.77
C LYS A 41 2.46 -15.62 -13.13
N ALA A 42 2.37 -16.75 -12.43
CA ALA A 42 3.54 -17.38 -11.81
C ALA A 42 4.51 -17.92 -12.86
N LYS A 43 4.00 -18.61 -13.89
CA LYS A 43 4.81 -19.08 -15.03
C LYS A 43 5.54 -17.94 -15.72
N ALA A 44 4.87 -16.81 -15.94
CA ALA A 44 5.51 -15.63 -16.54
C ALA A 44 6.68 -15.12 -15.69
N LEU A 45 6.58 -15.17 -14.35
CA LEU A 45 7.69 -14.82 -13.46
C LEU A 45 8.83 -15.84 -13.52
N VAL A 46 8.52 -17.14 -13.61
CA VAL A 46 9.54 -18.20 -13.79
C VAL A 46 10.31 -17.97 -15.10
N HIS A 47 9.65 -17.63 -16.22
CA HIS A 47 10.32 -17.30 -17.49
C HIS A 47 11.26 -16.09 -17.38
N ARG A 48 11.05 -15.20 -16.40
CA ARG A 48 11.92 -14.06 -16.08
C ARG A 48 13.07 -14.44 -15.12
N GLY A 49 13.22 -15.71 -14.75
CA GLY A 49 14.25 -16.18 -13.83
C GLY A 49 13.91 -16.03 -12.35
N ILE A 50 12.66 -15.75 -12.00
CA ILE A 50 12.21 -15.65 -10.62
C ILE A 50 11.90 -17.06 -10.07
N GLU A 51 12.47 -17.40 -8.93
CA GLU A 51 12.12 -18.62 -8.20
C GLU A 51 10.70 -18.49 -7.62
N MET A 52 9.76 -19.32 -8.07
CA MET A 52 8.39 -19.30 -7.56
C MET A 52 8.15 -20.47 -6.60
N VAL A 53 7.64 -20.16 -5.39
CA VAL A 53 7.40 -21.14 -4.33
C VAL A 53 5.94 -21.07 -3.89
N THR A 54 5.34 -22.25 -3.68
CA THR A 54 3.98 -22.33 -3.13
C THR A 54 4.01 -22.06 -1.63
N ALA A 55 3.28 -21.06 -1.18
CA ALA A 55 3.05 -20.76 0.22
C ALA A 55 1.71 -20.05 0.39
N THR A 56 1.06 -20.26 1.53
CA THR A 56 -0.19 -19.58 1.88
C THR A 56 -0.06 -18.87 3.22
N PHE A 57 -0.68 -17.70 3.34
CA PHE A 57 -0.68 -16.93 4.59
C PHE A 57 -1.48 -17.60 5.72
N ASP A 58 -2.24 -18.63 5.40
CA ASP A 58 -3.00 -19.39 6.38
C ASP A 58 -2.19 -20.55 7.02
N ASP A 59 -1.02 -20.89 6.42
CA ASP A 59 -0.09 -21.95 6.87
C ASP A 59 1.28 -21.35 7.21
N GLU A 60 1.58 -21.23 8.52
CA GLU A 60 2.83 -20.65 9.03
C GLU A 60 4.06 -21.48 8.65
N ASP A 61 3.94 -22.81 8.63
CA ASP A 61 5.07 -23.70 8.27
C ASP A 61 5.46 -23.50 6.80
N SER A 62 4.49 -23.28 5.90
CA SER A 62 4.76 -22.97 4.50
C SER A 62 5.51 -21.65 4.33
N LEU A 63 5.22 -20.66 5.18
CA LEU A 63 5.91 -19.37 5.18
C LEU A 63 7.34 -19.49 5.72
N GLU A 64 7.54 -20.21 6.84
CA GLU A 64 8.87 -20.45 7.40
C GLU A 64 9.78 -21.14 6.37
N ASN A 65 9.28 -22.19 5.71
CA ASN A 65 10.02 -22.89 4.65
C ASN A 65 10.34 -21.96 3.47
N ALA A 66 9.39 -21.13 3.05
CA ALA A 66 9.59 -20.20 1.94
C ALA A 66 10.60 -19.09 2.27
N PHE A 67 10.77 -18.74 3.55
CA PHE A 67 11.69 -17.69 4.02
C PHE A 67 13.12 -18.20 4.29
N ILE A 68 13.35 -19.51 4.24
CA ILE A 68 14.70 -20.07 4.46
C ILE A 68 15.72 -19.38 3.55
N GLY A 69 16.78 -18.83 4.18
CA GLY A 69 17.90 -18.18 3.49
C GLY A 69 17.61 -16.74 3.02
N ALA A 70 16.43 -16.17 3.31
CA ALA A 70 16.13 -14.81 2.95
C ALA A 70 17.02 -13.79 3.68
N ASN A 71 17.61 -12.85 2.93
CA ASN A 71 18.30 -11.67 3.48
C ASN A 71 17.35 -10.47 3.59
N ALA A 72 16.40 -10.38 2.67
CA ALA A 72 15.32 -9.40 2.75
C ALA A 72 13.96 -10.05 2.42
N ILE A 73 12.92 -9.55 3.04
CA ILE A 73 11.54 -9.99 2.78
C ILE A 73 10.69 -8.75 2.52
N PHE A 74 9.93 -8.75 1.43
CA PHE A 74 8.82 -7.84 1.21
C PHE A 74 7.52 -8.56 1.54
N ALA A 75 6.78 -8.05 2.51
CA ALA A 75 5.54 -8.62 2.99
C ALA A 75 4.36 -7.67 2.80
N VAL A 76 3.29 -8.20 2.21
CA VAL A 76 2.01 -7.52 2.01
C VAL A 76 0.88 -8.54 2.18
N THR A 77 -0.20 -8.11 2.80
CA THR A 77 -1.47 -8.85 2.93
C THR A 77 -2.55 -8.25 2.03
N ASP A 78 -3.65 -8.97 1.86
CA ASP A 78 -4.79 -8.54 1.05
C ASP A 78 -6.07 -8.64 1.86
N PHE A 79 -6.60 -7.47 2.26
CA PHE A 79 -7.88 -7.31 2.91
C PHE A 79 -9.05 -7.64 1.96
N TYR A 80 -8.90 -7.27 0.70
CA TYR A 80 -10.01 -7.29 -0.24
C TYR A 80 -10.39 -8.70 -0.70
N GLU A 81 -9.46 -9.66 -0.69
CA GLU A 81 -9.78 -11.04 -1.07
C GLU A 81 -10.90 -11.65 -0.20
N PRO A 82 -10.81 -11.68 1.14
CA PRO A 82 -11.91 -12.18 1.98
C PRO A 82 -13.12 -11.24 1.98
N PHE A 83 -12.91 -9.91 1.88
CA PHE A 83 -13.97 -8.92 1.82
C PHE A 83 -14.91 -9.13 0.61
N ILE A 84 -14.37 -9.30 -0.59
CA ILE A 84 -15.13 -9.58 -1.82
C ILE A 84 -15.88 -10.90 -1.72
N LYS A 85 -15.36 -11.88 -0.99
CA LYS A 85 -16.05 -13.17 -0.72
C LYS A 85 -17.21 -13.03 0.26
N GLY A 86 -17.49 -11.84 0.76
CA GLY A 86 -18.68 -11.55 1.56
C GLY A 86 -18.57 -11.87 3.04
N VAL A 87 -17.35 -12.01 3.60
CA VAL A 87 -17.19 -12.26 5.05
C VAL A 87 -17.45 -11.03 5.93
N GLY A 88 -17.64 -9.86 5.31
CA GLY A 88 -17.80 -8.59 5.99
C GLY A 88 -16.47 -7.94 6.42
N PRO A 89 -16.46 -6.61 6.64
CA PRO A 89 -15.24 -5.83 6.86
C PRO A 89 -14.50 -6.21 8.13
N GLU A 90 -15.18 -6.39 9.26
CA GLU A 90 -14.57 -6.75 10.54
C GLU A 90 -13.88 -8.12 10.47
N LYS A 91 -14.52 -9.10 9.82
CA LYS A 91 -13.94 -10.43 9.65
C LYS A 91 -12.78 -10.42 8.67
N ALA A 92 -12.87 -9.63 7.59
CA ALA A 92 -11.77 -9.46 6.64
C ALA A 92 -10.55 -8.81 7.32
N MET A 93 -10.76 -7.80 8.17
CA MET A 93 -9.73 -7.17 9.00
C MET A 93 -9.05 -8.18 9.91
N GLN A 94 -9.82 -9.04 10.60
CA GLN A 94 -9.24 -10.06 11.48
C GLN A 94 -8.42 -11.09 10.69
N ILE A 95 -8.91 -11.53 9.53
CA ILE A 95 -8.16 -12.45 8.65
C ILE A 95 -6.85 -11.81 8.18
N GLU A 96 -6.89 -10.54 7.78
CA GLU A 96 -5.68 -9.82 7.37
C GLU A 96 -4.67 -9.69 8.51
N TYR A 97 -5.13 -9.35 9.71
CA TYR A 97 -4.31 -9.30 10.91
C TYR A 97 -3.65 -10.66 11.20
N ASP A 98 -4.43 -11.74 11.22
CA ASP A 98 -3.92 -13.08 11.51
C ASP A 98 -2.85 -13.51 10.50
N ARG A 99 -3.07 -13.21 9.21
CA ARG A 99 -2.11 -13.46 8.12
C ARG A 99 -0.85 -12.61 8.27
N GLY A 100 -0.99 -11.34 8.61
CA GLY A 100 0.14 -10.44 8.85
C GLY A 100 1.00 -10.88 10.03
N VAL A 101 0.38 -11.34 11.12
CA VAL A 101 1.07 -11.90 12.29
C VAL A 101 1.86 -13.17 11.94
N LYS A 102 1.29 -14.09 11.13
CA LYS A 102 2.01 -15.28 10.68
C LYS A 102 3.22 -14.94 9.83
N LEU A 103 3.08 -13.96 8.91
CA LEU A 103 4.21 -13.43 8.13
C LEU A 103 5.32 -12.87 9.04
N ALA A 104 4.95 -12.07 10.03
CA ALA A 104 5.89 -11.50 10.98
C ALA A 104 6.61 -12.58 11.82
N ARG A 105 5.89 -13.61 12.29
CA ARG A 105 6.49 -14.74 13.03
C ARG A 105 7.48 -15.53 12.18
N ALA A 106 7.10 -15.86 10.95
CA ALA A 106 8.01 -16.57 10.02
C ALA A 106 9.26 -15.71 9.71
N ALA A 107 9.09 -14.39 9.54
CA ALA A 107 10.20 -13.47 9.37
C ALA A 107 11.12 -13.42 10.61
N ALA A 108 10.56 -13.37 11.82
CA ALA A 108 11.34 -13.38 13.07
C ALA A 108 12.19 -14.64 13.24
N LYS A 109 11.72 -15.80 12.77
CA LYS A 109 12.44 -17.08 12.78
C LYS A 109 13.52 -17.17 11.70
N THR A 110 13.55 -16.26 10.73
CA THR A 110 14.53 -16.28 9.62
C THR A 110 15.86 -15.71 10.06
N THR A 111 16.82 -16.58 10.37
CA THR A 111 18.12 -16.21 10.97
C THR A 111 19.00 -15.35 10.06
N THR A 112 18.86 -15.49 8.74
CA THR A 112 19.60 -14.73 7.71
C THR A 112 19.00 -13.36 7.41
N LEU A 113 17.81 -13.04 7.97
CA LEU A 113 17.08 -11.81 7.67
C LEU A 113 17.83 -10.57 8.15
N GLU A 114 18.09 -9.65 7.24
CA GLU A 114 18.69 -8.34 7.46
C GLU A 114 17.64 -7.23 7.44
N THR A 115 16.66 -7.33 6.51
CA THR A 115 15.61 -6.31 6.36
C THR A 115 14.23 -6.94 6.08
N TYR A 116 13.23 -6.49 6.82
CA TYR A 116 11.83 -6.83 6.64
C TYR A 116 11.05 -5.58 6.20
N PHE A 117 10.55 -5.58 4.95
CA PHE A 117 9.67 -4.55 4.45
C PHE A 117 8.23 -4.98 4.68
N TRP A 118 7.52 -4.24 5.50
CA TRP A 118 6.10 -4.47 5.76
C TRP A 118 5.26 -3.37 5.10
N SER A 119 4.44 -3.73 4.11
CA SER A 119 3.50 -2.81 3.46
C SER A 119 2.29 -2.58 4.35
N THR A 120 2.16 -1.36 4.84
CA THR A 120 1.16 -0.98 5.84
C THR A 120 0.31 0.22 5.42
N LEU A 121 -0.68 0.54 6.26
CA LEU A 121 -1.59 1.68 6.16
C LEU A 121 -1.74 2.33 7.55
N PRO A 122 -2.24 3.57 7.64
CA PRO A 122 -2.41 4.26 8.90
C PRO A 122 -3.30 3.47 9.88
N ALA A 123 -2.95 3.46 11.18
CA ALA A 123 -3.84 2.99 12.24
C ALA A 123 -4.96 4.01 12.45
N ALA A 124 -6.03 3.91 11.63
CA ALA A 124 -7.06 4.95 11.53
C ALA A 124 -7.78 5.20 12.85
N SER A 125 -8.11 4.15 13.59
CA SER A 125 -8.74 4.26 14.91
C SER A 125 -7.85 5.03 15.89
N ASP A 126 -6.56 4.72 15.95
CA ASP A 126 -5.62 5.36 16.88
C ASP A 126 -5.41 6.83 16.50
N LEU A 127 -5.15 7.11 15.22
CA LEU A 127 -4.88 8.47 14.73
C LEU A 127 -6.11 9.39 14.80
N SER A 128 -7.31 8.84 14.74
CA SER A 128 -8.57 9.60 14.90
C SER A 128 -9.09 9.62 16.33
N ASN A 129 -8.35 9.07 17.31
CA ASN A 129 -8.80 8.89 18.70
C ASN A 129 -10.15 8.13 18.80
N GLY A 130 -10.33 7.12 17.97
CA GLY A 130 -11.52 6.28 17.92
C GLY A 130 -12.70 6.87 17.15
N GLU A 131 -12.57 8.05 16.54
CA GLU A 131 -13.66 8.68 15.79
C GLU A 131 -14.00 7.93 14.49
N VAL A 132 -12.97 7.40 13.81
CA VAL A 132 -13.14 6.66 12.55
C VAL A 132 -12.34 5.37 12.58
N LYS A 133 -13.04 4.25 12.38
CA LYS A 133 -12.42 2.94 12.20
C LYS A 133 -12.47 2.57 10.72
N VAL A 134 -11.32 2.30 10.13
CA VAL A 134 -11.20 1.88 8.73
C VAL A 134 -10.65 0.45 8.70
N PRO A 135 -11.48 -0.58 8.50
CA PRO A 135 -11.08 -1.98 8.65
C PRO A 135 -9.82 -2.36 7.87
N HIS A 136 -9.70 -1.99 6.56
CA HIS A 136 -8.51 -2.30 5.77
C HIS A 136 -7.25 -1.50 6.17
N PHE A 137 -7.40 -0.44 6.98
CA PHE A 137 -6.29 0.30 7.57
C PHE A 137 -5.91 -0.30 8.93
N ASP A 138 -6.88 -0.44 9.81
CA ASP A 138 -6.66 -0.83 11.20
C ASP A 138 -6.14 -2.27 11.32
N GLY A 139 -6.51 -3.16 10.39
CA GLY A 139 -5.93 -4.51 10.33
C GLY A 139 -4.41 -4.50 10.15
N LYS A 140 -3.90 -3.63 9.26
CA LYS A 140 -2.45 -3.48 9.04
C LYS A 140 -1.78 -2.73 10.20
N GLY A 141 -2.41 -1.67 10.72
CA GLY A 141 -1.92 -0.96 11.89
C GLY A 141 -1.78 -1.84 13.14
N ALA A 142 -2.68 -2.81 13.32
CA ALA A 142 -2.57 -3.81 14.38
C ALA A 142 -1.37 -4.75 14.17
N VAL A 143 -1.02 -5.11 12.93
CA VAL A 143 0.20 -5.87 12.63
C VAL A 143 1.45 -5.02 12.90
N ASP A 144 1.42 -3.71 12.61
CA ASP A 144 2.53 -2.80 12.96
C ASP A 144 2.81 -2.86 14.46
N ALA A 145 1.76 -2.77 15.29
CA ALA A 145 1.88 -2.88 16.75
C ALA A 145 2.45 -4.24 17.18
N TYR A 146 2.02 -5.33 16.54
CA TYR A 146 2.57 -6.67 16.78
C TYR A 146 4.07 -6.73 16.49
N ILE A 147 4.51 -6.23 15.32
CA ILE A 147 5.93 -6.22 14.92
C ILE A 147 6.75 -5.36 15.89
N LYS A 148 6.26 -4.21 16.29
CA LYS A 148 6.95 -3.30 17.24
C LYS A 148 7.14 -3.91 18.62
N ASN A 149 6.30 -4.87 19.01
CA ASN A 149 6.45 -5.60 20.29
C ASN A 149 7.54 -6.70 20.23
N ASP A 150 8.09 -7.02 19.05
CA ASP A 150 9.28 -7.86 18.91
C ASP A 150 10.51 -6.97 18.60
N PRO A 151 11.38 -6.66 19.59
CA PRO A 151 12.51 -5.74 19.39
C PRO A 151 13.50 -6.21 18.31
N VAL A 152 13.64 -7.53 18.11
CA VAL A 152 14.57 -8.10 17.12
C VAL A 152 14.03 -7.92 15.72
N LEU A 153 12.76 -8.23 15.49
CA LEU A 153 12.11 -8.03 14.20
C LEU A 153 11.93 -6.55 13.90
N ASN A 154 11.47 -5.74 14.88
CA ASN A 154 11.30 -4.31 14.71
C ASN A 154 12.61 -3.62 14.28
N ALA A 155 13.75 -4.01 14.86
CA ALA A 155 15.05 -3.46 14.48
C ALA A 155 15.46 -3.74 13.02
N LYS A 156 14.84 -4.76 12.39
CA LYS A 156 15.03 -5.10 10.96
C LYS A 156 13.90 -4.59 10.08
N THR A 157 12.79 -4.10 10.65
CA THR A 157 11.60 -3.74 9.89
C THR A 157 11.66 -2.30 9.38
N ILE A 158 11.24 -2.13 8.13
CA ILE A 158 10.86 -0.85 7.53
C ILE A 158 9.39 -0.94 7.16
N PHE A 159 8.58 -0.09 7.79
CA PHE A 159 7.16 0.01 7.54
C PHE A 159 6.93 0.92 6.33
N LEU A 160 6.38 0.39 5.24
CA LEU A 160 6.07 1.13 4.03
C LEU A 160 4.61 1.60 4.11
N LEU A 161 4.40 2.83 4.52
CA LEU A 161 3.08 3.45 4.60
C LEU A 161 2.67 3.94 3.22
N THR A 162 1.63 3.33 2.63
CA THR A 162 1.23 3.60 1.24
C THR A 162 0.06 4.57 1.13
N GLY A 163 0.03 5.35 0.04
CA GLY A 163 -1.05 6.27 -0.29
C GLY A 163 -2.01 5.75 -1.35
N LEU A 164 -2.89 6.62 -1.85
CA LEU A 164 -3.84 6.33 -2.91
C LEU A 164 -3.12 6.06 -4.23
N TYR A 165 -3.46 4.95 -4.90
CA TYR A 165 -2.87 4.59 -6.20
C TYR A 165 -3.47 5.44 -7.33
N ALA A 166 -2.64 5.84 -8.28
CA ALA A 166 -3.10 6.56 -9.48
C ALA A 166 -4.16 5.77 -10.28
N SER A 167 -4.10 4.43 -10.20
CA SER A 167 -5.07 3.52 -10.84
C SER A 167 -6.42 3.44 -10.14
N ASN A 168 -6.57 3.97 -8.92
CA ASN A 168 -7.84 3.88 -8.19
C ASN A 168 -9.00 4.61 -8.89
N LEU A 169 -8.70 5.55 -9.78
CA LEU A 169 -9.70 6.17 -10.66
C LEU A 169 -10.48 5.18 -11.54
N GLY A 170 -9.94 4.00 -11.79
CA GLY A 170 -10.63 2.91 -12.49
C GLY A 170 -11.66 2.16 -11.63
N TYR A 171 -11.73 2.40 -10.33
CA TYR A 171 -12.72 1.77 -9.45
C TYR A 171 -13.98 2.63 -9.36
N PRO A 172 -15.20 2.04 -9.49
CA PRO A 172 -16.46 2.78 -9.58
C PRO A 172 -16.67 3.89 -8.55
N PRO A 173 -16.33 3.74 -7.25
CA PRO A 173 -16.48 4.81 -6.27
C PRO A 173 -15.61 6.05 -6.51
N PHE A 174 -14.54 5.92 -7.32
CA PHE A 174 -13.61 7.01 -7.67
C PHE A 174 -13.69 7.41 -9.14
N THR A 175 -14.59 6.81 -9.91
CA THR A 175 -14.73 7.09 -11.34
C THR A 175 -15.69 8.27 -11.55
N PRO A 176 -15.23 9.41 -12.10
CA PRO A 176 -16.11 10.55 -12.39
C PRO A 176 -17.12 10.24 -13.48
N VAL A 177 -18.31 10.83 -13.39
CA VAL A 177 -19.40 10.65 -14.35
C VAL A 177 -19.69 11.98 -15.06
N TYR A 178 -19.86 11.95 -16.38
CA TYR A 178 -20.21 13.15 -17.15
C TYR A 178 -21.67 13.53 -16.98
N SER A 179 -21.91 14.75 -16.50
CA SER A 179 -23.24 15.36 -16.40
C SER A 179 -23.51 16.26 -17.61
N LYS A 180 -24.34 15.79 -18.55
CA LYS A 180 -24.73 16.58 -19.72
C LYS A 180 -25.35 17.93 -19.34
N PRO A 181 -26.31 18.01 -18.37
CA PRO A 181 -26.91 19.29 -17.97
C PRO A 181 -25.89 20.28 -17.39
N ALA A 182 -24.88 19.78 -16.66
CA ALA A 182 -23.86 20.64 -16.07
C ALA A 182 -22.68 20.92 -17.03
N GLY A 183 -22.57 20.20 -18.14
CA GLY A 183 -21.46 20.31 -19.09
C GLY A 183 -20.10 19.98 -18.50
N GLN A 184 -20.05 19.12 -17.48
CA GLN A 184 -18.82 18.78 -16.76
C GLN A 184 -18.87 17.40 -16.11
N TYR A 185 -17.71 16.89 -15.72
CA TYR A 185 -17.61 15.67 -14.90
C TYR A 185 -17.93 15.97 -13.44
N ILE A 186 -18.57 15.00 -12.79
CA ILE A 186 -18.94 15.05 -11.38
C ILE A 186 -18.40 13.79 -10.71
N LEU A 187 -17.81 13.97 -9.52
CA LEU A 187 -17.42 12.89 -8.64
C LEU A 187 -18.02 13.13 -7.26
N ALA A 188 -18.90 12.24 -6.82
CA ALA A 188 -19.50 12.29 -5.49
C ALA A 188 -18.64 11.51 -4.50
N LEU A 189 -18.14 12.17 -3.44
CA LEU A 189 -17.33 11.54 -2.38
C LEU A 189 -17.81 12.01 -1.00
N PRO A 190 -17.75 11.14 0.03
CA PRO A 190 -18.15 11.49 1.40
C PRO A 190 -17.02 12.17 2.15
N VAL A 191 -16.46 13.22 1.56
CA VAL A 191 -15.32 13.97 2.10
C VAL A 191 -15.38 15.41 1.60
N LYS A 192 -14.90 16.36 2.38
CA LYS A 192 -14.75 17.73 1.91
C LYS A 192 -13.74 17.80 0.76
N SER A 193 -14.08 18.50 -0.29
CA SER A 193 -13.21 18.67 -1.48
C SER A 193 -11.86 19.35 -1.17
N SER A 194 -11.79 20.07 -0.06
CA SER A 194 -10.57 20.71 0.47
C SER A 194 -9.73 19.79 1.37
N SER A 195 -10.21 18.59 1.73
CA SER A 195 -9.43 17.61 2.48
C SER A 195 -8.28 17.09 1.63
N TYR A 196 -7.24 16.61 2.29
CA TYR A 196 -6.04 16.12 1.59
C TYR A 196 -6.05 14.60 1.46
N ILE A 197 -5.53 14.12 0.34
CA ILE A 197 -5.23 12.71 0.09
C ILE A 197 -3.77 12.57 -0.31
N PRO A 198 -3.10 11.48 0.10
CA PRO A 198 -1.75 11.19 -0.36
C PRO A 198 -1.81 10.43 -1.66
N SER A 199 -0.98 10.78 -2.61
CA SER A 199 -0.81 10.03 -3.85
C SER A 199 0.43 9.15 -3.79
N LEU A 200 0.27 7.85 -3.95
CA LEU A 200 1.39 6.95 -4.20
C LEU A 200 1.97 7.13 -5.61
N GLY A 201 1.18 7.63 -6.56
CA GLY A 201 1.45 7.46 -7.98
C GLY A 201 1.14 6.02 -8.42
N PRO A 202 1.91 5.43 -9.32
CA PRO A 202 1.79 4.01 -9.66
C PRO A 202 2.29 3.11 -8.52
N VAL A 203 1.73 1.90 -8.44
CA VAL A 203 2.11 0.90 -7.44
C VAL A 203 3.61 0.54 -7.50
N ASN A 204 4.23 0.67 -8.67
CA ASN A 204 5.65 0.41 -8.88
C ASN A 204 6.57 1.30 -8.02
N ASN A 205 6.09 2.45 -7.53
CA ASN A 205 6.84 3.29 -6.59
C ASN A 205 7.18 2.56 -5.27
N ILE A 206 6.41 1.54 -4.89
CA ILE A 206 6.76 0.67 -3.77
C ILE A 206 8.05 -0.11 -4.08
N GLY A 207 8.14 -0.67 -5.27
CA GLY A 207 9.35 -1.40 -5.72
C GLY A 207 10.57 -0.47 -5.84
N ILE A 208 10.38 0.73 -6.38
CA ILE A 208 11.43 1.78 -6.43
C ILE A 208 11.91 2.10 -5.02
N THR A 209 10.99 2.29 -4.08
CA THR A 209 11.33 2.57 -2.68
C THR A 209 12.09 1.41 -2.03
N VAL A 210 11.64 0.18 -2.21
CA VAL A 210 12.34 -1.02 -1.70
C VAL A 210 13.74 -1.14 -2.29
N SER A 211 13.88 -0.98 -3.61
CA SER A 211 15.17 -1.05 -4.30
C SER A 211 16.13 0.04 -3.82
N GLY A 212 15.66 1.27 -3.67
CA GLY A 212 16.46 2.38 -3.17
C GLY A 212 16.93 2.14 -1.73
N LEU A 213 16.07 1.65 -0.84
CA LEU A 213 16.39 1.36 0.56
C LEU A 213 17.36 0.18 0.73
N LEU A 214 17.41 -0.75 -0.22
CA LEU A 214 18.40 -1.81 -0.23
C LEU A 214 19.80 -1.32 -0.65
N GLN A 215 19.87 -0.28 -1.47
CA GLN A 215 21.13 0.35 -1.92
C GLN A 215 21.58 1.45 -0.95
N HIS A 216 20.65 2.24 -0.44
CA HIS A 216 20.86 3.33 0.50
C HIS A 216 20.03 3.06 1.76
N PRO A 217 20.61 2.31 2.74
CA PRO A 217 19.85 1.92 3.93
C PRO A 217 19.27 3.11 4.68
N TYR A 218 18.16 2.87 5.35
CA TYR A 218 17.44 3.85 6.16
C TYR A 218 18.40 4.72 6.99
N PRO A 219 18.26 6.05 7.01
CA PRO A 219 19.25 6.96 7.60
C PRO A 219 19.66 6.60 9.01
N LYS A 220 20.98 6.68 9.30
CA LYS A 220 21.55 6.29 10.61
C LYS A 220 20.98 7.06 11.81
N ALA A 221 20.55 8.31 11.60
CA ALA A 221 19.91 9.11 12.64
C ALA A 221 18.64 8.47 13.19
N ALA A 222 17.99 7.64 12.38
CA ALA A 222 16.80 6.87 12.76
C ALA A 222 17.14 5.49 13.36
N ASN A 223 18.38 5.02 13.27
CA ASN A 223 18.80 3.71 13.78
C ASN A 223 18.78 3.59 15.31
N GLY A 224 18.58 4.69 16.03
CA GLY A 224 18.45 4.70 17.50
C GLY A 224 17.00 4.81 17.98
N CYS A 225 16.02 4.82 17.08
CA CYS A 225 14.62 4.92 17.47
C CYS A 225 14.17 3.62 18.18
N LYS A 226 13.39 3.79 19.24
CA LYS A 226 12.79 2.66 19.96
C LYS A 226 11.48 2.20 19.34
N GLY A 227 10.86 3.04 18.50
CA GLY A 227 9.64 2.76 17.76
C GLY A 227 9.89 2.19 16.38
N GLY A 228 8.88 2.26 15.50
CA GLY A 228 8.95 1.82 14.12
C GLY A 228 9.69 2.81 13.21
N ARG A 229 10.33 2.29 12.19
CA ARG A 229 10.93 3.06 11.10
C ARG A 229 10.00 3.05 9.90
N TYR A 230 9.32 4.16 9.68
CA TYR A 230 8.33 4.30 8.63
C TYR A 230 8.89 5.04 7.41
N VAL A 231 8.50 4.60 6.23
CA VAL A 231 8.66 5.35 4.99
C VAL A 231 7.27 5.62 4.43
N HIS A 232 6.90 6.88 4.33
CA HIS A 232 5.70 7.29 3.62
C HIS A 232 5.97 7.25 2.12
N VAL A 233 5.47 6.21 1.44
CA VAL A 233 5.64 6.03 -0.01
C VAL A 233 4.61 6.91 -0.73
N THR A 234 5.05 8.07 -1.15
CA THR A 234 4.18 9.10 -1.75
C THR A 234 4.90 9.91 -2.82
N THR A 235 4.16 10.38 -3.81
CA THR A 235 4.61 11.37 -4.81
C THR A 235 4.08 12.78 -4.52
N GLY A 236 3.16 12.90 -3.56
CA GLY A 236 2.61 14.19 -3.15
C GLY A 236 1.33 14.05 -2.33
N LYS A 237 0.94 15.16 -1.73
CA LYS A 237 -0.33 15.33 -1.01
C LYS A 237 -1.14 16.38 -1.76
N TYR A 238 -2.37 16.06 -2.11
CA TYR A 238 -3.25 16.90 -2.91
C TYR A 238 -4.56 17.15 -2.19
N GLN A 239 -5.16 18.32 -2.35
CA GLN A 239 -6.57 18.47 -2.03
C GLN A 239 -7.39 17.55 -2.96
N VAL A 240 -8.48 16.97 -2.45
CA VAL A 240 -9.33 16.05 -3.20
C VAL A 240 -9.79 16.68 -4.53
N GLN A 241 -10.29 17.94 -4.51
CA GLN A 241 -10.66 18.64 -5.73
C GLN A 241 -9.49 18.81 -6.71
N GLU A 242 -8.33 19.18 -6.20
CA GLU A 242 -7.11 19.37 -7.00
C GLU A 242 -6.70 18.09 -7.71
N TYR A 243 -6.64 16.98 -6.97
CA TYR A 243 -6.22 15.66 -7.50
C TYR A 243 -7.08 15.22 -8.69
N PHE A 244 -8.39 15.24 -8.50
CA PHE A 244 -9.30 14.80 -9.56
C PHE A 244 -9.42 15.82 -10.70
N SER A 245 -9.26 17.12 -10.45
CA SER A 245 -9.19 18.14 -11.50
C SER A 245 -7.96 18.00 -12.38
N LYS A 246 -6.80 17.72 -11.80
CA LYS A 246 -5.56 17.41 -12.55
C LYS A 246 -5.74 16.20 -13.45
N TRP A 247 -6.36 15.13 -12.94
CA TRP A 247 -6.69 14.00 -13.77
C TRP A 247 -7.58 14.37 -14.96
N ALA A 248 -8.67 15.11 -14.71
CA ALA A 248 -9.61 15.50 -15.76
C ALA A 248 -8.94 16.35 -16.85
N GLU A 249 -8.04 17.25 -16.49
CA GLU A 249 -7.25 18.03 -17.40
C GLU A 249 -6.35 17.14 -18.28
N ILE A 250 -5.57 16.26 -17.66
CA ILE A 250 -4.62 15.36 -18.33
C ILE A 250 -5.36 14.36 -19.25
N ALA A 251 -6.49 13.84 -18.79
CA ALA A 251 -7.33 12.91 -19.54
C ALA A 251 -8.16 13.57 -20.66
N GLY A 252 -8.07 14.90 -20.82
CA GLY A 252 -8.84 15.64 -21.83
C GLY A 252 -10.34 15.69 -21.53
N LYS A 253 -10.75 15.51 -20.27
CA LYS A 253 -12.16 15.48 -19.84
C LYS A 253 -12.73 16.87 -19.52
N GLY A 254 -11.91 17.90 -19.48
CA GLY A 254 -12.33 19.25 -19.19
C GLY A 254 -12.59 19.52 -17.71
N LYS A 255 -13.72 20.18 -17.39
CA LYS A 255 -14.02 20.53 -15.99
C LYS A 255 -14.52 19.32 -15.20
N LEU A 256 -14.06 19.23 -13.94
CA LEU A 256 -14.53 18.26 -12.97
C LEU A 256 -14.84 18.95 -11.65
N GLN A 257 -15.99 18.61 -11.07
CA GLN A 257 -16.42 19.05 -9.75
C GLN A 257 -16.54 17.86 -8.81
N VAL A 258 -15.82 17.90 -7.69
CA VAL A 258 -16.05 16.98 -6.59
C VAL A 258 -17.21 17.50 -5.74
N LEU A 259 -18.24 16.68 -5.59
CA LEU A 259 -19.39 16.96 -4.72
C LEU A 259 -19.19 16.22 -3.40
N SER A 260 -19.15 16.97 -2.31
CA SER A 260 -19.18 16.38 -0.97
C SER A 260 -20.63 15.91 -0.70
N VAL A 261 -20.78 14.61 -0.46
CA VAL A 261 -22.07 13.99 -0.15
C VAL A 261 -22.07 13.39 1.26
N PRO A 262 -23.23 13.28 1.94
CA PRO A 262 -23.33 12.54 3.19
C PRO A 262 -22.85 11.10 3.05
N PHE A 263 -22.24 10.57 4.12
CA PHE A 263 -21.71 9.20 4.14
C PHE A 263 -22.77 8.17 3.77
N GLU A 264 -23.98 8.31 4.31
CA GLU A 264 -25.10 7.38 4.08
C GLU A 264 -25.56 7.37 2.62
N GLN A 265 -25.43 8.50 1.92
CA GLN A 265 -25.73 8.56 0.49
C GLN A 265 -24.67 7.85 -0.35
N PHE A 266 -23.40 8.00 0.02
CA PHE A 266 -22.30 7.29 -0.64
C PHE A 266 -22.38 5.78 -0.40
N GLU A 267 -22.68 5.37 0.83
CA GLU A 267 -22.93 3.97 1.17
C GLU A 267 -24.12 3.41 0.38
N ALA A 268 -25.21 4.13 0.27
CA ALA A 268 -26.37 3.71 -0.53
C ALA A 268 -26.07 3.52 -2.02
N LEU A 269 -25.12 4.30 -2.57
CA LEU A 269 -24.71 4.19 -3.98
C LEU A 269 -23.84 2.95 -4.24
N TYR A 270 -22.95 2.60 -3.30
CA TYR A 270 -21.89 1.61 -3.53
C TYR A 270 -21.93 0.42 -2.58
N GLY A 271 -22.92 0.34 -1.66
CA GLY A 271 -23.08 -0.76 -0.71
C GLY A 271 -21.84 -0.97 0.15
N MET A 272 -21.40 -2.23 0.31
CA MET A 272 -20.24 -2.56 1.14
C MET A 272 -18.96 -1.81 0.73
N TRP A 273 -18.78 -1.51 -0.55
CA TRP A 273 -17.66 -0.70 -1.04
C TRP A 273 -17.81 0.77 -0.61
N GLY A 274 -19.05 1.27 -0.60
CA GLY A 274 -19.37 2.60 -0.11
C GLY A 274 -19.07 2.75 1.38
N THR A 275 -19.40 1.74 2.18
CA THR A 275 -19.05 1.71 3.61
C THR A 275 -17.53 1.77 3.79
N GLU A 276 -16.79 0.84 3.20
CA GLU A 276 -15.34 0.68 3.42
C GLU A 276 -14.53 1.88 2.91
N LEU A 277 -14.76 2.27 1.66
CA LEU A 277 -14.05 3.40 1.06
C LEU A 277 -14.55 4.75 1.59
N GLY A 278 -15.81 4.82 1.99
CA GLY A 278 -16.37 6.00 2.65
C GLY A 278 -15.74 6.26 4.02
N LEU A 279 -15.51 5.22 4.82
CA LEU A 279 -14.77 5.33 6.08
C LEU A 279 -13.33 5.81 5.86
N MET A 280 -12.65 5.32 4.82
CA MET A 280 -11.33 5.81 4.44
C MET A 280 -11.36 7.31 4.10
N MET A 281 -12.34 7.75 3.30
CA MET A 281 -12.49 9.17 2.95
C MET A 281 -12.80 10.03 4.18
N LYS A 282 -13.65 9.53 5.09
CA LYS A 282 -13.93 10.21 6.35
C LYS A 282 -12.70 10.31 7.24
N PHE A 283 -11.87 9.26 7.30
CA PHE A 283 -10.60 9.30 8.01
C PHE A 283 -9.70 10.41 7.46
N PHE A 284 -9.59 10.56 6.14
CA PHE A 284 -8.81 11.63 5.54
C PHE A 284 -9.32 13.03 5.91
N GLU A 285 -10.62 13.19 6.11
CA GLU A 285 -11.19 14.45 6.59
C GLU A 285 -10.90 14.71 8.08
N VAL A 286 -11.09 13.71 8.92
CA VAL A 286 -10.97 13.82 10.40
C VAL A 286 -9.52 13.95 10.84
N ALA A 287 -8.63 13.11 10.32
CA ALA A 287 -7.22 13.15 10.69
C ALA A 287 -6.52 14.42 10.19
N GLY A 288 -7.00 15.01 9.09
CA GLY A 288 -6.41 16.21 8.49
C GLY A 288 -5.02 15.98 7.90
N ALA A 289 -4.54 16.97 7.16
CA ALA A 289 -3.33 16.82 6.36
C ALA A 289 -2.04 16.51 7.14
N PRO A 290 -1.79 17.03 8.36
CA PRO A 290 -0.58 16.68 9.09
C PRO A 290 -0.65 15.29 9.73
N LYS A 291 -1.73 15.00 10.46
CA LYS A 291 -1.80 13.81 11.33
C LYS A 291 -1.88 12.47 10.59
N MET A 292 -2.50 12.43 9.42
CA MET A 292 -2.60 11.19 8.63
C MET A 292 -1.27 10.51 8.32
N TRP A 293 -0.22 11.33 8.26
CA TRP A 293 1.10 10.94 7.78
C TRP A 293 2.18 11.25 8.82
N GLU A 294 1.77 11.51 10.05
CA GLU A 294 2.64 11.60 11.19
C GLU A 294 2.81 10.23 11.84
N THR A 295 3.68 10.17 12.80
CA THR A 295 4.04 8.94 13.50
C THR A 295 2.84 8.28 14.16
N VAL A 296 2.82 6.96 14.06
CA VAL A 296 1.76 6.08 14.58
C VAL A 296 2.00 5.62 16.03
N GLY A 297 3.03 6.14 16.70
CA GLY A 297 3.33 5.79 18.07
C GLY A 297 4.51 6.58 18.65
N GLU A 298 4.63 6.55 19.96
CA GLU A 298 5.75 7.19 20.66
C GLU A 298 7.09 6.55 20.24
N GLY A 299 8.01 7.40 19.78
CA GLY A 299 9.33 7.00 19.34
C GLY A 299 9.40 6.45 17.90
N ASP A 300 8.29 6.42 17.16
CA ASP A 300 8.29 6.13 15.74
C ASP A 300 8.96 7.28 14.97
N VAL A 301 9.64 6.91 13.86
CA VAL A 301 10.27 7.86 12.95
C VAL A 301 9.74 7.63 11.55
N MET A 302 9.34 8.69 10.85
CA MET A 302 8.86 8.64 9.49
C MET A 302 9.70 9.51 8.58
N ILE A 303 10.00 9.01 7.38
CA ILE A 303 10.66 9.74 6.29
C ILE A 303 9.75 9.66 5.06
N ASP A 304 9.64 10.77 4.35
CA ASP A 304 8.96 10.82 3.06
C ASP A 304 9.86 10.20 1.98
N SER A 305 9.32 9.34 1.13
CA SER A 305 10.08 8.70 0.04
C SER A 305 10.73 9.72 -0.90
N ARG A 306 10.16 10.93 -1.01
CA ARG A 306 10.70 12.06 -1.80
C ARG A 306 11.98 12.67 -1.19
N GLU A 307 12.34 12.28 0.03
CA GLU A 307 13.57 12.74 0.72
C GLU A 307 14.65 11.66 0.71
N LEU A 308 14.32 10.43 0.30
CA LEU A 308 15.24 9.30 0.32
C LEU A 308 16.19 9.31 -0.87
N GLU A 309 17.49 9.20 -0.59
CA GLU A 309 18.52 8.98 -1.60
C GLU A 309 18.26 7.65 -2.33
N GLY A 310 18.47 7.64 -3.66
CA GLY A 310 18.21 6.48 -4.50
C GLY A 310 16.71 6.17 -4.74
N VAL A 311 15.80 7.01 -4.20
CA VAL A 311 14.34 6.87 -4.40
C VAL A 311 13.77 8.10 -5.08
N LYS A 312 13.99 9.29 -4.53
CA LYS A 312 13.35 10.57 -4.91
C LYS A 312 13.38 10.87 -6.41
N ASP A 313 14.52 10.59 -7.06
CA ASP A 313 14.75 10.91 -8.47
C ASP A 313 14.16 9.87 -9.43
N HIS A 314 13.62 8.78 -8.91
CA HIS A 314 13.03 7.66 -9.66
C HIS A 314 11.53 7.52 -9.47
N LEU A 315 10.95 8.27 -8.52
CA LEU A 315 9.51 8.21 -8.28
C LEU A 315 8.73 8.72 -9.50
N VAL A 316 7.69 7.98 -9.86
CA VAL A 316 6.81 8.32 -10.97
C VAL A 316 5.53 8.95 -10.42
N SER A 317 5.14 10.11 -10.95
CA SER A 317 3.94 10.81 -10.48
C SER A 317 2.64 10.14 -10.95
N ALA A 318 1.52 10.48 -10.32
CA ALA A 318 0.20 10.06 -10.80
C ALA A 318 -0.08 10.65 -12.18
N GLU A 319 0.33 11.90 -12.39
CA GLU A 319 0.18 12.64 -13.65
C GLU A 319 0.89 11.94 -14.82
N ASP A 320 2.07 11.36 -14.59
CA ASP A 320 2.81 10.65 -15.64
C ASP A 320 2.09 9.39 -16.08
N ILE A 321 1.47 8.66 -15.14
CA ILE A 321 0.67 7.49 -15.45
C ILE A 321 -0.62 7.87 -16.15
N TRP A 322 -1.29 8.95 -15.72
CA TRP A 322 -2.52 9.39 -16.35
C TRP A 322 -2.34 9.83 -17.80
N ARG A 323 -1.19 10.42 -18.15
CA ARG A 323 -0.85 10.76 -19.55
C ARG A 323 -0.70 9.54 -20.45
N GLN A 324 -0.33 8.39 -19.89
CA GLN A 324 -0.07 7.16 -20.62
C GLN A 324 -1.30 6.23 -20.71
N ALA A 325 -2.28 6.43 -19.81
CA ALA A 325 -3.45 5.56 -19.72
C ALA A 325 -4.53 5.93 -20.75
N ASP A 326 -5.28 4.92 -21.20
CA ASP A 326 -6.47 5.14 -22.01
C ASP A 326 -7.69 5.42 -21.12
N TRP A 327 -8.20 6.63 -21.21
CA TRP A 327 -9.39 7.10 -20.47
C TRP A 327 -10.65 7.15 -21.33
N SER A 328 -10.66 6.53 -22.50
CA SER A 328 -11.80 6.56 -23.43
C SER A 328 -13.09 5.99 -22.83
N GLN A 329 -12.98 5.13 -21.83
CA GLN A 329 -14.13 4.47 -21.18
C GLN A 329 -14.76 5.27 -20.01
N ILE A 330 -14.17 6.39 -19.62
CA ILE A 330 -14.68 7.32 -18.60
C ILE A 330 -15.26 8.57 -19.23
#